data_1caa672886e350fe2bb2af00122aeb56
#
_entry.id   1caa672886e350fe2bb2af00122aeb56
#
_cell.length_a   1.000
_cell.length_b   1.000
_cell.length_c   1.000
_cell.angle_alpha   90.00
_cell.angle_beta   90.00
_cell.angle_gamma   90.00
#
_symmetry.space_group_name_H-M   'P 1'
#
loop_
_entity.id
_entity.type
_entity.pdbx_description
1 polymer ?
#
loop_
_entity_poly.entity_id
_entity_poly.type
_entity_poly.pdbx_seq_one_letter_code
_entity_poly.pdbx_strand_id
1 'polypeptide(L)'
;VRCCSTRERRRPTSVAPEEMPAAPVATETTSAPLPPLPAVEPIPGDAAGLATEVGRLRSLVEQQRTVLAELRAGMLTLGQQVDRGGYRPRLGIFVDVPNLMYGVEGGRPVHMGRLLNMLREGRQLVRATAYSPISDDPREPIEQQKFVAPFVPYDYRIVTKSLKRFADGSIKGNFDVEMAIDMVSMAGRVDVIAIVSGDADFARAVEAVQNQGVRVEVVAFAGSTSLEMRALADHYLELGTVVDRIT
;
A
#
# COMPACT_ATOMS: atom_id res chain seq x y z
N VAL A 1 0.61 47.28 51.90
CA VAL A 1 0.47 48.32 50.86
C VAL A 1 0.01 47.63 49.56
N ARG A 2 -1.18 48.05 49.11
CA ARG A 2 -1.91 47.54 47.92
C ARG A 2 -1.11 47.77 46.63
N CYS A 3 -1.16 46.88 45.69
CA CYS A 3 -1.52 47.24 44.30
C CYS A 3 -2.02 45.99 43.55
N CYS A 4 -3.33 46.02 43.29
CA CYS A 4 -4.06 45.10 42.44
C CYS A 4 -3.89 45.60 41.01
N SER A 5 -3.41 44.78 40.07
CA SER A 5 -3.41 45.08 38.64
C SER A 5 -4.18 43.96 37.93
N THR A 6 -5.41 44.30 37.60
CA THR A 6 -6.35 43.57 36.74
C THR A 6 -5.79 43.48 35.31
N ARG A 7 -5.43 42.31 34.89
CA ARG A 7 -5.08 41.99 33.50
C ARG A 7 -6.35 41.54 32.76
N GLU A 8 -6.87 42.45 31.98
CA GLU A 8 -8.01 42.28 31.05
C GLU A 8 -7.71 41.13 30.06
N ARG A 9 -8.50 40.03 30.12
CA ARG A 9 -8.46 38.94 29.17
C ARG A 9 -9.09 39.42 27.86
N ARG A 10 -8.29 39.70 26.85
CA ARG A 10 -8.76 39.86 25.48
C ARG A 10 -9.32 38.52 24.98
N ARG A 11 -10.59 38.52 24.61
CA ARG A 11 -11.25 37.41 23.91
C ARG A 11 -10.57 37.26 22.54
N PRO A 12 -10.30 36.02 22.07
CA PRO A 12 -9.86 35.83 20.70
C PRO A 12 -11.03 36.16 19.75
N THR A 13 -10.75 36.98 18.80
CA THR A 13 -11.63 37.30 17.65
C THR A 13 -11.89 36.00 16.87
N SER A 14 -13.19 35.68 16.69
CA SER A 14 -13.68 34.63 15.82
C SER A 14 -13.17 34.89 14.39
N VAL A 15 -12.28 34.04 13.93
CA VAL A 15 -11.93 33.94 12.51
C VAL A 15 -13.03 33.12 11.85
N ALA A 16 -13.72 33.70 10.87
CA ALA A 16 -14.67 32.98 10.05
C ALA A 16 -13.98 31.81 9.31
N PRO A 17 -14.64 30.66 9.10
CA PRO A 17 -14.06 29.59 8.34
C PRO A 17 -13.82 30.03 6.90
N GLU A 18 -12.58 29.94 6.47
CA GLU A 18 -12.16 30.14 5.09
C GLU A 18 -12.81 29.04 4.23
N GLU A 19 -13.62 29.49 3.28
CA GLU A 19 -14.35 28.63 2.35
C GLU A 19 -13.33 27.82 1.51
N MET A 20 -13.22 26.51 1.76
CA MET A 20 -12.40 25.63 0.94
C MET A 20 -12.92 25.65 -0.49
N PRO A 21 -12.05 25.74 -1.50
CA PRO A 21 -12.49 25.63 -2.89
C PRO A 21 -13.12 24.25 -3.11
N ALA A 22 -14.33 24.25 -3.64
CA ALA A 22 -15.08 23.04 -3.99
C ALA A 22 -14.23 22.17 -4.92
N ALA A 23 -14.16 20.87 -4.59
CA ALA A 23 -13.56 19.87 -5.46
C ALA A 23 -14.18 19.96 -6.87
N PRO A 24 -13.40 19.75 -7.94
CA PRO A 24 -13.96 19.76 -9.29
C PRO A 24 -15.05 18.71 -9.39
N VAL A 25 -16.25 19.16 -9.68
CA VAL A 25 -17.41 18.33 -9.99
C VAL A 25 -17.01 17.44 -11.15
N ALA A 26 -17.10 16.11 -10.94
CA ALA A 26 -16.91 15.14 -12.00
C ALA A 26 -17.80 15.54 -13.18
N THR A 27 -17.20 15.86 -14.32
CA THR A 27 -17.90 16.10 -15.54
C THR A 27 -18.75 14.87 -15.86
N GLU A 28 -20.07 15.03 -15.79
CA GLU A 28 -21.00 14.02 -16.27
C GLU A 28 -20.59 13.60 -17.67
N THR A 29 -20.19 12.35 -17.80
CA THR A 29 -19.95 11.72 -19.10
C THR A 29 -21.31 11.67 -19.78
N THR A 30 -21.62 12.64 -20.61
CA THR A 30 -22.81 12.64 -21.44
C THR A 30 -22.69 11.43 -22.36
N SER A 31 -23.31 10.33 -21.99
CA SER A 31 -23.45 9.18 -22.88
C SER A 31 -24.22 9.65 -24.11
N ALA A 32 -23.64 9.49 -25.29
CA ALA A 32 -24.35 9.76 -26.52
C ALA A 32 -25.68 8.98 -26.50
N PRO A 33 -26.79 9.60 -26.92
CA PRO A 33 -28.08 8.93 -26.93
C PRO A 33 -27.98 7.67 -27.85
N LEU A 34 -28.50 6.55 -27.34
CA LEU A 34 -28.57 5.31 -28.12
C LEU A 34 -29.36 5.62 -29.40
N PRO A 35 -28.92 5.07 -30.55
CA PRO A 35 -29.65 5.22 -31.79
C PRO A 35 -31.09 4.66 -31.60
N PRO A 36 -32.08 5.32 -32.20
CA PRO A 36 -33.47 4.87 -32.08
C PRO A 36 -33.59 3.45 -32.63
N LEU A 37 -34.39 2.64 -31.92
CA LEU A 37 -34.69 1.28 -32.38
C LEU A 37 -35.35 1.34 -33.79
N PRO A 38 -34.97 0.47 -34.70
CA PRO A 38 -35.60 0.42 -36.03
C PRO A 38 -37.10 0.19 -35.89
N ALA A 39 -37.89 0.92 -36.68
CA ALA A 39 -39.34 0.74 -36.73
C ALA A 39 -39.69 -0.71 -37.07
N VAL A 40 -40.62 -1.28 -36.34
CA VAL A 40 -41.12 -2.64 -36.61
C VAL A 40 -42.03 -2.55 -37.82
N GLU A 41 -41.59 -3.06 -38.98
CA GLU A 41 -42.41 -3.18 -40.17
C GLU A 41 -43.40 -4.33 -40.01
N PRO A 42 -44.60 -4.21 -40.59
CA PRO A 42 -45.61 -5.28 -40.53
C PRO A 42 -45.09 -6.55 -41.21
N ILE A 43 -45.33 -7.70 -40.58
CA ILE A 43 -44.90 -9.01 -41.09
C ILE A 43 -45.70 -9.34 -42.38
N PRO A 44 -45.03 -9.66 -43.51
CA PRO A 44 -45.71 -10.06 -44.73
C PRO A 44 -46.58 -11.29 -44.56
N GLY A 45 -47.79 -11.28 -45.10
CA GLY A 45 -48.76 -12.37 -44.93
C GLY A 45 -48.59 -13.54 -45.93
N ASP A 46 -47.63 -13.46 -46.87
CA ASP A 46 -47.38 -14.49 -47.87
C ASP A 46 -46.03 -15.23 -47.63
N ALA A 47 -45.93 -16.46 -48.13
CA ALA A 47 -44.75 -17.31 -47.92
C ALA A 47 -43.45 -16.71 -48.49
N ALA A 48 -43.53 -15.96 -49.57
CA ALA A 48 -42.38 -15.33 -50.19
C ALA A 48 -41.86 -14.12 -49.38
N GLY A 49 -42.79 -13.31 -48.86
CA GLY A 49 -42.48 -12.21 -47.99
C GLY A 49 -41.89 -12.68 -46.66
N LEU A 50 -42.44 -13.76 -46.08
CA LEU A 50 -41.87 -14.37 -44.88
C LEU A 50 -40.46 -14.89 -45.09
N ALA A 51 -40.16 -15.54 -46.21
CA ALA A 51 -38.82 -16.01 -46.54
C ALA A 51 -37.80 -14.86 -46.64
N THR A 52 -38.23 -13.73 -47.25
CA THR A 52 -37.42 -12.51 -47.36
C THR A 52 -37.12 -11.91 -45.97
N GLU A 53 -38.14 -11.82 -45.11
CA GLU A 53 -37.99 -11.27 -43.76
C GLU A 53 -37.09 -12.15 -42.88
N VAL A 54 -37.22 -13.48 -42.99
CA VAL A 54 -36.31 -14.42 -42.32
C VAL A 54 -34.88 -14.23 -42.80
N GLY A 55 -34.67 -13.99 -44.09
CA GLY A 55 -33.35 -13.67 -44.65
C GLY A 55 -32.76 -12.37 -44.07
N ARG A 56 -33.60 -11.33 -43.98
CA ARG A 56 -33.23 -10.05 -43.36
C ARG A 56 -32.85 -10.19 -41.89
N LEU A 57 -33.65 -10.88 -41.12
CA LEU A 57 -33.40 -11.13 -39.69
C LEU A 57 -32.14 -11.96 -39.46
N ARG A 58 -31.87 -12.96 -40.32
CA ARG A 58 -30.62 -13.73 -40.24
C ARG A 58 -29.39 -12.86 -40.51
N SER A 59 -29.46 -11.99 -41.50
CA SER A 59 -28.39 -11.04 -41.82
C SER A 59 -28.14 -10.07 -40.64
N LEU A 60 -29.22 -9.57 -40.04
CA LEU A 60 -29.12 -8.67 -38.88
C LEU A 60 -28.50 -9.38 -37.67
N VAL A 61 -28.90 -10.62 -37.40
CA VAL A 61 -28.31 -11.42 -36.30
C VAL A 61 -26.82 -11.67 -36.54
N GLU A 62 -26.41 -11.94 -37.77
CA GLU A 62 -25.00 -12.14 -38.10
C GLU A 62 -24.18 -10.86 -37.96
N GLN A 63 -24.74 -9.71 -38.38
CA GLN A 63 -24.10 -8.41 -38.10
C GLN A 63 -23.94 -8.14 -36.61
N GLN A 64 -24.97 -8.40 -35.81
CA GLN A 64 -24.88 -8.24 -34.35
C GLN A 64 -23.83 -9.17 -33.73
N ARG A 65 -23.73 -10.41 -34.21
CA ARG A 65 -22.68 -11.36 -33.78
C ARG A 65 -21.28 -10.84 -34.08
N THR A 66 -21.08 -10.27 -35.26
CA THR A 66 -19.78 -9.69 -35.67
C THR A 66 -19.40 -8.52 -34.73
N VAL A 67 -20.34 -7.59 -34.50
CA VAL A 67 -20.11 -6.44 -33.58
C VAL A 67 -19.83 -6.91 -32.19
N LEU A 68 -20.55 -7.89 -31.66
CA LEU A 68 -20.30 -8.45 -30.34
C LEU A 68 -18.92 -9.14 -30.24
N ALA A 69 -18.49 -9.83 -31.32
CA ALA A 69 -17.16 -10.46 -31.36
C ALA A 69 -16.04 -9.41 -31.33
N GLU A 70 -16.20 -8.32 -32.12
CA GLU A 70 -15.25 -7.20 -32.12
C GLU A 70 -15.20 -6.48 -30.79
N LEU A 71 -16.34 -6.22 -30.14
CA LEU A 71 -16.42 -5.64 -28.81
C LEU A 71 -15.71 -6.52 -27.77
N ARG A 72 -15.93 -7.82 -27.83
CA ARG A 72 -15.29 -8.79 -26.95
C ARG A 72 -13.78 -8.84 -27.14
N ALA A 73 -13.31 -8.82 -28.39
CA ALA A 73 -11.90 -8.74 -28.72
C ALA A 73 -11.27 -7.43 -28.20
N GLY A 74 -11.96 -6.29 -28.38
CA GLY A 74 -11.55 -4.99 -27.87
C GLY A 74 -11.45 -4.97 -26.33
N MET A 75 -12.44 -5.53 -25.64
CA MET A 75 -12.42 -5.64 -24.18
C MET A 75 -11.26 -6.51 -23.67
N LEU A 76 -10.98 -7.63 -24.34
CA LEU A 76 -9.83 -8.49 -24.00
C LEU A 76 -8.50 -7.76 -24.23
N THR A 77 -8.37 -7.01 -25.32
CA THR A 77 -7.17 -6.21 -25.62
C THR A 77 -7.00 -5.09 -24.59
N LEU A 78 -8.09 -4.41 -24.22
CA LEU A 78 -8.08 -3.37 -23.19
C LEU A 78 -7.70 -3.95 -21.83
N GLY A 79 -8.26 -5.11 -21.46
CA GLY A 79 -7.88 -5.85 -20.25
C GLY A 79 -6.40 -6.18 -20.22
N GLN A 80 -5.84 -6.67 -21.34
CA GLN A 80 -4.40 -6.95 -21.45
C GLN A 80 -3.53 -5.68 -21.42
N GLN A 81 -4.03 -4.54 -21.90
CA GLN A 81 -3.34 -3.25 -21.82
C GLN A 81 -3.38 -2.70 -20.39
N VAL A 82 -4.48 -2.85 -19.69
CA VAL A 82 -4.61 -2.52 -18.26
C VAL A 82 -3.67 -3.40 -17.43
N ASP A 83 -3.54 -4.69 -17.73
CA ASP A 83 -2.57 -5.58 -17.09
C ASP A 83 -1.11 -5.24 -17.40
N ARG A 84 -0.81 -4.75 -18.61
CA ARG A 84 0.56 -4.38 -19.03
C ARG A 84 1.02 -2.99 -18.61
N GLY A 85 0.09 -2.04 -18.53
CA GLY A 85 0.29 -0.70 -17.97
C GLY A 85 -0.29 -0.58 -16.57
N GLY A 86 -0.64 -1.71 -15.94
CA GLY A 86 -1.52 -1.86 -14.81
C GLY A 86 -1.09 -1.05 -13.61
N TYR A 87 -2.09 -0.53 -12.93
CA TYR A 87 -1.97 0.04 -11.60
C TYR A 87 -1.08 -0.85 -10.72
N ARG A 88 0.10 -0.33 -10.39
CA ARG A 88 1.00 -0.97 -9.43
C ARG A 88 0.74 -0.38 -8.07
N PRO A 89 0.28 -1.18 -7.08
CA PRO A 89 0.07 -0.68 -5.74
C PRO A 89 1.32 0.03 -5.22
N ARG A 90 1.14 1.21 -4.66
CA ARG A 90 2.23 1.99 -4.03
C ARG A 90 2.57 1.34 -2.70
N LEU A 91 3.84 1.00 -2.51
CA LEU A 91 4.32 0.24 -1.36
C LEU A 91 5.23 1.08 -0.47
N GLY A 92 4.94 1.10 0.84
CA GLY A 92 5.84 1.51 1.90
C GLY A 92 6.38 0.30 2.64
N ILE A 93 7.69 0.24 2.90
CA ILE A 93 8.32 -0.85 3.67
C ILE A 93 8.95 -0.26 4.93
N PHE A 94 8.65 -0.87 6.08
CA PHE A 94 9.16 -0.49 7.38
C PHE A 94 9.82 -1.70 8.03
N VAL A 95 11.12 -1.61 8.30
CA VAL A 95 11.92 -2.72 8.82
C VAL A 95 12.38 -2.41 10.23
N ASP A 96 11.90 -3.17 11.18
CA ASP A 96 12.44 -3.26 12.52
C ASP A 96 13.67 -4.17 12.48
N VAL A 97 14.85 -3.55 12.41
CA VAL A 97 16.11 -4.27 12.20
C VAL A 97 16.42 -5.23 13.35
N PRO A 98 16.28 -4.85 14.63
CA PRO A 98 16.44 -5.77 15.74
C PRO A 98 15.54 -7.01 15.63
N ASN A 99 14.23 -6.82 15.41
CA ASN A 99 13.28 -7.94 15.32
C ASN A 99 13.65 -8.87 14.17
N LEU A 100 13.98 -8.32 12.99
CA LEU A 100 14.40 -9.10 11.82
C LEU A 100 15.68 -9.89 12.09
N MET A 101 16.71 -9.24 12.66
CA MET A 101 18.04 -9.85 12.83
C MET A 101 18.07 -10.89 13.96
N TYR A 102 17.26 -10.71 15.00
CA TYR A 102 17.13 -11.70 16.08
C TYR A 102 16.17 -12.84 15.74
N GLY A 103 15.24 -12.63 14.80
CA GLY A 103 14.28 -13.64 14.36
C GLY A 103 14.85 -14.69 13.40
N VAL A 104 16.10 -14.52 12.92
CA VAL A 104 16.73 -15.44 11.95
C VAL A 104 16.95 -16.82 12.59
N GLU A 105 16.16 -17.78 12.17
CA GLU A 105 16.35 -19.20 12.53
C GLU A 105 17.36 -19.85 11.58
N GLY A 106 18.22 -20.74 12.13
CA GLY A 106 19.16 -21.52 11.33
C GLY A 106 20.44 -20.81 10.88
N GLY A 107 20.71 -19.58 11.37
CA GLY A 107 22.00 -18.89 11.19
C GLY A 107 22.31 -18.37 9.77
N ARG A 108 21.36 -18.44 8.83
CA ARG A 108 21.51 -17.85 7.49
C ARG A 108 21.11 -16.38 7.51
N PRO A 109 22.03 -15.43 7.24
CA PRO A 109 21.70 -14.02 7.27
C PRO A 109 20.75 -13.65 6.12
N VAL A 110 19.76 -12.82 6.42
CA VAL A 110 18.87 -12.23 5.40
C VAL A 110 19.63 -11.24 4.53
N HIS A 111 19.54 -11.42 3.22
CA HIS A 111 20.13 -10.51 2.23
C HIS A 111 19.15 -9.37 1.94
N MET A 112 19.42 -8.17 2.45
CA MET A 112 18.48 -7.05 2.45
C MET A 112 18.04 -6.60 1.05
N GLY A 113 18.92 -6.73 0.04
CA GLY A 113 18.55 -6.43 -1.35
C GLY A 113 17.57 -7.46 -1.95
N ARG A 114 17.71 -8.74 -1.60
CA ARG A 114 16.77 -9.78 -2.04
C ARG A 114 15.42 -9.63 -1.35
N LEU A 115 15.41 -9.33 -0.05
CA LEU A 115 14.19 -9.03 0.71
C LEU A 115 13.46 -7.84 0.08
N LEU A 116 14.16 -6.74 -0.20
CA LEU A 116 13.60 -5.55 -0.86
C LEU A 116 12.99 -5.89 -2.22
N ASN A 117 13.73 -6.65 -3.05
CA ASN A 117 13.27 -7.04 -4.38
C ASN A 117 12.03 -7.94 -4.32
N MET A 118 12.00 -8.88 -3.38
CA MET A 118 10.85 -9.77 -3.17
C MET A 118 9.60 -8.96 -2.75
N LEU A 119 9.74 -8.06 -1.78
CA LEU A 119 8.61 -7.28 -1.28
C LEU A 119 8.06 -6.30 -2.32
N ARG A 120 8.90 -5.72 -3.19
CA ARG A 120 8.48 -4.77 -4.23
C ARG A 120 8.00 -5.43 -5.52
N GLU A 121 8.05 -6.76 -5.64
CA GLU A 121 7.67 -7.45 -6.86
C GLU A 121 6.23 -7.10 -7.29
N GLY A 122 6.07 -6.58 -8.51
CA GLY A 122 4.76 -6.13 -9.05
C GLY A 122 4.22 -4.83 -8.45
N ARG A 123 4.98 -4.10 -7.62
CA ARG A 123 4.55 -2.91 -6.89
C ARG A 123 5.46 -1.71 -7.17
N GLN A 124 4.93 -0.52 -6.97
CA GLN A 124 5.72 0.72 -7.00
C GLN A 124 6.24 1.03 -5.59
N LEU A 125 7.53 0.88 -5.38
CA LEU A 125 8.16 1.26 -4.11
C LEU A 125 8.12 2.79 -3.96
N VAL A 126 7.46 3.27 -2.91
CA VAL A 126 7.47 4.68 -2.50
C VAL A 126 8.66 4.93 -1.59
N ARG A 127 8.86 4.06 -0.60
CA ARG A 127 9.98 4.14 0.34
C ARG A 127 10.15 2.82 1.08
N ALA A 128 11.42 2.44 1.31
CA ALA A 128 11.80 1.45 2.30
C ALA A 128 12.59 2.14 3.41
N THR A 129 12.20 1.93 4.67
CA THR A 129 12.87 2.51 5.84
C THR A 129 13.29 1.40 6.78
N ALA A 130 14.56 1.40 7.17
CA ALA A 130 15.13 0.49 8.16
C ALA A 130 15.43 1.26 9.45
N TYR A 131 14.94 0.77 10.58
CA TYR A 131 15.13 1.36 11.91
C TYR A 131 16.18 0.55 12.65
N SER A 132 17.35 1.15 12.86
CA SER A 132 18.54 0.45 13.33
C SER A 132 19.16 1.13 14.55
N PRO A 133 19.36 0.40 15.65
CA PRO A 133 20.15 0.90 16.75
C PRO A 133 21.62 1.01 16.33
N ILE A 134 22.28 2.05 16.83
CA ILE A 134 23.70 2.29 16.62
C ILE A 134 24.46 2.36 17.93
N SER A 135 25.75 1.99 17.89
CA SER A 135 26.67 2.19 18.97
C SER A 135 27.17 3.65 18.98
N ASP A 136 27.39 4.20 20.17
CA ASP A 136 27.99 5.53 20.36
C ASP A 136 29.52 5.50 20.29
N ASP A 137 30.15 4.39 19.90
CA ASP A 137 31.63 4.33 19.76
C ASP A 137 32.08 5.18 18.55
N PRO A 138 32.80 6.29 18.78
CA PRO A 138 33.22 7.19 17.70
C PRO A 138 34.26 6.56 16.76
N ARG A 139 34.81 5.39 17.11
CA ARG A 139 35.79 4.65 16.27
C ARG A 139 35.13 3.76 15.24
N GLU A 140 33.83 3.50 15.38
CA GLU A 140 33.09 2.64 14.46
C GLU A 140 32.16 3.51 13.57
N PRO A 141 32.49 3.72 12.29
CA PRO A 141 31.61 4.45 11.37
C PRO A 141 30.21 3.81 11.32
N ILE A 142 29.18 4.64 11.31
CA ILE A 142 27.78 4.19 11.36
C ILE A 142 27.49 3.17 10.25
N GLU A 143 28.01 3.40 9.05
CA GLU A 143 27.78 2.55 7.87
C GLU A 143 28.41 1.15 7.99
N GLN A 144 29.35 0.97 8.91
CA GLN A 144 30.04 -0.30 9.15
C GLN A 144 29.45 -1.08 10.32
N GLN A 145 28.56 -0.48 11.09
CA GLN A 145 27.96 -1.14 12.23
C GLN A 145 27.05 -2.31 11.82
N LYS A 146 27.09 -3.38 12.61
CA LYS A 146 26.44 -4.67 12.33
C LYS A 146 24.99 -4.56 11.85
N PHE A 147 24.20 -3.66 12.43
CA PHE A 147 22.79 -3.50 12.12
C PHE A 147 22.52 -2.52 10.97
N VAL A 148 23.50 -1.73 10.57
CA VAL A 148 23.39 -0.74 9.50
C VAL A 148 24.00 -1.25 8.19
N ALA A 149 25.19 -1.82 8.27
CA ALA A 149 25.96 -2.29 7.11
C ALA A 149 25.18 -3.12 6.07
N PRO A 150 24.27 -4.04 6.47
CA PRO A 150 23.52 -4.85 5.52
C PRO A 150 22.54 -4.06 4.64
N PHE A 151 22.18 -2.83 5.03
CA PHE A 151 21.20 -1.98 4.33
C PHE A 151 21.85 -0.93 3.43
N VAL A 152 23.10 -0.52 3.73
CA VAL A 152 23.81 0.57 3.04
C VAL A 152 23.88 0.40 1.51
N PRO A 153 24.13 -0.81 0.95
CA PRO A 153 24.22 -0.99 -0.49
C PRO A 153 22.90 -0.91 -1.25
N TYR A 154 21.77 -0.78 -0.54
CA TYR A 154 20.43 -0.91 -1.13
C TYR A 154 19.59 0.35 -0.88
N ASP A 155 18.47 0.46 -1.59
CA ASP A 155 17.57 1.62 -1.56
C ASP A 155 16.70 1.66 -0.28
N TYR A 156 17.38 1.69 0.89
CA TYR A 156 16.77 1.89 2.19
C TYR A 156 17.12 3.26 2.77
N ARG A 157 16.11 3.98 3.26
CA ARG A 157 16.34 5.07 4.21
C ARG A 157 16.68 4.43 5.57
N ILE A 158 17.82 4.75 6.13
CA ILE A 158 18.21 4.21 7.43
C ILE A 158 17.96 5.27 8.50
N VAL A 159 17.11 4.93 9.47
CA VAL A 159 16.84 5.74 10.66
C VAL A 159 17.60 5.13 11.82
N THR A 160 18.50 5.90 12.40
CA THR A 160 19.38 5.43 13.48
C THR A 160 19.07 6.10 14.79
N LYS A 161 19.30 5.39 15.89
CA LYS A 161 19.16 5.89 17.27
C LYS A 161 20.22 5.24 18.14
N SER A 162 20.92 6.08 18.91
CA SER A 162 21.93 5.59 19.84
C SER A 162 21.32 4.73 20.93
N LEU A 163 21.98 3.62 21.22
CA LEU A 163 21.60 2.72 22.30
C LEU A 163 21.83 3.41 23.66
N LYS A 164 20.76 3.62 24.40
CA LYS A 164 20.84 4.14 25.76
C LYS A 164 21.25 3.02 26.72
N ARG A 165 22.35 3.23 27.45
CA ARG A 165 22.77 2.38 28.57
C ARG A 165 22.19 2.92 29.87
N PHE A 166 21.50 2.06 30.58
CA PHE A 166 20.96 2.39 31.90
C PHE A 166 21.93 1.93 33.02
N ALA A 167 21.74 2.48 34.20
CA ALA A 167 22.61 2.17 35.36
C ALA A 167 22.52 0.70 35.81
N ASP A 168 21.45 0.01 35.49
CA ASP A 168 21.24 -1.43 35.73
C ASP A 168 21.94 -2.33 34.68
N GLY A 169 22.68 -1.74 33.73
CA GLY A 169 23.36 -2.44 32.64
C GLY A 169 22.46 -2.77 31.45
N SER A 170 21.17 -2.47 31.53
CA SER A 170 20.26 -2.67 30.37
C SER A 170 20.56 -1.70 29.23
N ILE A 171 20.42 -2.17 27.99
CA ILE A 171 20.62 -1.38 26.78
C ILE A 171 19.29 -1.33 26.06
N LYS A 172 18.74 -0.13 25.85
CA LYS A 172 17.51 0.06 25.11
C LYS A 172 17.71 1.02 23.93
N GLY A 173 17.28 0.61 22.76
CA GLY A 173 17.16 1.42 21.57
C GLY A 173 15.88 1.00 20.84
N ASN A 174 14.73 1.51 21.34
CA ASN A 174 13.42 1.18 20.82
C ASN A 174 13.00 2.22 19.80
N PHE A 175 12.49 1.78 18.65
CA PHE A 175 12.00 2.60 17.54
C PHE A 175 10.48 2.52 17.36
N ASP A 176 9.75 1.84 18.23
CA ASP A 176 8.33 1.55 18.02
C ASP A 176 7.53 2.82 17.81
N VAL A 177 7.84 3.88 18.56
CA VAL A 177 7.15 5.17 18.43
C VAL A 177 7.47 5.84 17.09
N GLU A 178 8.76 5.94 16.72
CA GLU A 178 9.19 6.57 15.49
C GLU A 178 8.64 5.80 14.26
N MET A 179 8.73 4.47 14.29
CA MET A 179 8.24 3.62 13.21
C MET A 179 6.72 3.67 13.09
N ALA A 180 5.99 3.64 14.22
CA ALA A 180 4.53 3.78 14.24
C ALA A 180 4.08 5.13 13.67
N ILE A 181 4.73 6.24 14.06
CA ILE A 181 4.43 7.58 13.53
C ILE A 181 4.70 7.64 12.03
N ASP A 182 5.84 7.11 11.57
CA ASP A 182 6.19 7.11 10.16
C ASP A 182 5.21 6.26 9.32
N MET A 183 4.75 5.11 9.84
CA MET A 183 3.73 4.27 9.20
C MET A 183 2.41 5.03 9.02
N VAL A 184 1.87 5.61 10.09
CA VAL A 184 0.61 6.36 10.05
C VAL A 184 0.73 7.60 9.15
N SER A 185 1.86 8.30 9.19
CA SER A 185 2.11 9.48 8.34
C SER A 185 2.23 9.15 6.86
N MET A 186 2.63 7.92 6.53
CA MET A 186 2.76 7.47 5.14
C MET A 186 1.46 6.92 4.56
N ALA A 187 0.50 6.54 5.39
CA ALA A 187 -0.74 5.86 4.96
C ALA A 187 -1.49 6.59 3.84
N GLY A 188 -1.56 7.93 3.85
CA GLY A 188 -2.19 8.71 2.77
C GLY A 188 -1.44 8.72 1.42
N ARG A 189 -0.27 8.07 1.32
CA ARG A 189 0.59 8.11 0.13
C ARG A 189 0.84 6.75 -0.49
N VAL A 190 0.39 5.68 0.17
CA VAL A 190 0.61 4.28 -0.23
C VAL A 190 -0.69 3.50 -0.21
N ASP A 191 -0.71 2.39 -0.91
CA ASP A 191 -1.84 1.48 -0.97
C ASP A 191 -1.58 0.24 -0.11
N VAL A 192 -0.28 -0.06 0.10
CA VAL A 192 0.20 -1.19 0.89
C VAL A 192 1.33 -0.74 1.79
N ILE A 193 1.31 -1.16 3.04
CA ILE A 193 2.43 -1.09 3.96
C ILE A 193 2.88 -2.51 4.29
N ALA A 194 4.17 -2.81 4.06
CA ALA A 194 4.82 -4.01 4.55
C ALA A 194 5.62 -3.65 5.82
N ILE A 195 5.20 -4.19 6.96
CA ILE A 195 5.94 -4.09 8.22
C ILE A 195 6.76 -5.36 8.41
N VAL A 196 8.08 -5.20 8.48
CA VAL A 196 9.02 -6.30 8.74
C VAL A 196 9.32 -6.33 10.23
N SER A 197 8.33 -6.74 11.00
CA SER A 197 8.36 -6.99 12.44
C SER A 197 7.15 -7.83 12.85
N GLY A 198 7.33 -8.70 13.83
CA GLY A 198 6.26 -9.49 14.45
C GLY A 198 5.83 -8.97 15.82
N ASP A 199 6.36 -7.81 16.25
CA ASP A 199 6.15 -7.28 17.59
C ASP A 199 4.73 -6.73 17.77
N ALA A 200 4.06 -7.14 18.86
CA ALA A 200 2.71 -6.71 19.21
C ALA A 200 2.59 -5.21 19.48
N ASP A 201 3.69 -4.54 19.83
CA ASP A 201 3.69 -3.10 20.11
C ASP A 201 3.26 -2.27 18.88
N PHE A 202 3.37 -2.83 17.67
CA PHE A 202 2.88 -2.21 16.44
C PHE A 202 1.40 -2.43 16.15
N ALA A 203 0.67 -3.25 16.91
CA ALA A 203 -0.73 -3.59 16.62
C ALA A 203 -1.60 -2.34 16.45
N ARG A 204 -1.46 -1.34 17.32
CA ARG A 204 -2.22 -0.08 17.24
C ARG A 204 -1.87 0.77 16.01
N ALA A 205 -0.61 0.76 15.58
CA ALA A 205 -0.21 1.44 14.36
C ALA A 205 -0.77 0.74 13.11
N VAL A 206 -0.80 -0.59 13.11
CA VAL A 206 -1.41 -1.40 12.04
C VAL A 206 -2.90 -1.08 11.91
N GLU A 207 -3.66 -1.12 13.01
CA GLU A 207 -5.09 -0.76 13.02
C GLU A 207 -5.32 0.67 12.49
N ALA A 208 -4.49 1.64 12.93
CA ALA A 208 -4.62 3.03 12.51
C ALA A 208 -4.36 3.22 11.01
N VAL A 209 -3.45 2.44 10.44
CA VAL A 209 -3.14 2.43 8.99
C VAL A 209 -4.28 1.75 8.21
N GLN A 210 -4.77 0.60 8.67
CA GLN A 210 -5.89 -0.11 8.05
C GLN A 210 -7.17 0.72 8.04
N ASN A 211 -7.44 1.47 9.11
CA ASN A 211 -8.57 2.40 9.20
C ASN A 211 -8.51 3.54 8.17
N GLN A 212 -7.36 3.80 7.57
CA GLN A 212 -7.19 4.74 6.44
C GLN A 212 -7.34 4.06 5.07
N GLY A 213 -7.74 2.78 5.03
CA GLY A 213 -7.93 2.02 3.80
C GLY A 213 -6.66 1.46 3.18
N VAL A 214 -5.55 1.45 3.92
CA VAL A 214 -4.26 0.90 3.46
C VAL A 214 -4.15 -0.56 3.88
N ARG A 215 -3.77 -1.43 2.95
CA ARG A 215 -3.48 -2.84 3.23
C ARG A 215 -2.19 -2.98 4.02
N VAL A 216 -2.21 -3.72 5.11
CA VAL A 216 -1.02 -3.99 5.93
C VAL A 216 -0.59 -5.45 5.82
N GLU A 217 0.66 -5.65 5.41
CA GLU A 217 1.31 -6.95 5.31
C GLU A 217 2.37 -7.09 6.39
N VAL A 218 2.21 -8.07 7.27
CA VAL A 218 3.18 -8.41 8.31
C VAL A 218 4.14 -9.44 7.75
N VAL A 219 5.43 -9.13 7.82
CA VAL A 219 6.53 -9.94 7.26
C VAL A 219 7.50 -10.25 8.38
N ALA A 220 7.54 -11.49 8.87
CA ALA A 220 8.39 -11.83 10.01
C ALA A 220 8.65 -13.34 10.09
N PHE A 221 9.63 -13.73 10.90
CA PHE A 221 9.84 -15.14 11.25
C PHE A 221 8.78 -15.61 12.27
N ALA A 222 8.39 -16.88 12.16
CA ALA A 222 7.36 -17.46 13.03
C ALA A 222 7.67 -17.29 14.52
N GLY A 223 8.92 -17.51 14.92
CA GLY A 223 9.37 -17.44 16.32
C GLY A 223 9.37 -16.04 16.92
N SER A 224 9.41 -14.98 16.08
CA SER A 224 9.40 -13.58 16.52
C SER A 224 8.07 -12.86 16.26
N THR A 225 7.00 -13.60 15.92
CA THR A 225 5.71 -13.01 15.58
C THR A 225 4.66 -13.32 16.64
N SER A 226 4.06 -12.29 17.19
CA SER A 226 2.93 -12.40 18.11
C SER A 226 1.67 -12.93 17.41
N LEU A 227 0.81 -13.61 18.16
CA LEU A 227 -0.49 -14.07 17.64
C LEU A 227 -1.37 -12.89 17.23
N GLU A 228 -1.28 -11.77 17.95
CA GLU A 228 -2.02 -10.56 17.68
C GLU A 228 -1.65 -9.97 16.31
N MET A 229 -0.37 -9.82 16.01
CA MET A 229 0.10 -9.31 14.70
C MET A 229 -0.29 -10.24 13.54
N ARG A 230 -0.26 -11.57 13.76
CA ARG A 230 -0.73 -12.52 12.75
C ARG A 230 -2.21 -12.39 12.45
N ALA A 231 -3.03 -12.20 13.50
CA ALA A 231 -4.48 -12.09 13.37
C ALA A 231 -4.91 -10.76 12.74
N LEU A 232 -4.16 -9.69 13.01
CA LEU A 232 -4.47 -8.33 12.57
C LEU A 232 -4.05 -8.07 11.13
N ALA A 233 -3.01 -8.74 10.65
CA ALA A 233 -2.46 -8.55 9.31
C ALA A 233 -3.49 -8.89 8.21
N ASP A 234 -3.62 -8.01 7.19
CA ASP A 234 -4.35 -8.35 5.96
C ASP A 234 -3.65 -9.47 5.17
N HIS A 235 -2.35 -9.58 5.33
CA HIS A 235 -1.53 -10.68 4.84
C HIS A 235 -0.34 -10.90 5.75
N TYR A 236 -0.09 -12.16 6.12
CA TYR A 236 1.08 -12.57 6.88
C TYR A 236 2.03 -13.36 6.00
N LEU A 237 3.25 -12.87 5.83
CA LEU A 237 4.33 -13.56 5.14
C LEU A 237 5.35 -14.07 6.16
N GLU A 238 5.40 -15.38 6.32
CA GLU A 238 6.44 -16.00 7.14
C GLU A 238 7.76 -16.11 6.38
N LEU A 239 8.80 -15.45 6.89
CA LEU A 239 10.11 -15.40 6.24
C LEU A 239 10.80 -16.77 6.17
N GLY A 240 10.52 -17.68 7.11
CA GLY A 240 11.04 -19.06 7.08
C GLY A 240 10.61 -19.83 5.83
N THR A 241 9.40 -19.56 5.31
CA THR A 241 8.89 -20.24 4.10
C THR A 241 9.56 -19.75 2.81
N VAL A 242 10.18 -18.58 2.83
CA VAL A 242 10.82 -17.94 1.67
C VAL A 242 12.33 -17.74 1.87
N VAL A 243 12.91 -18.38 2.89
CA VAL A 243 14.30 -18.18 3.29
C VAL A 243 15.29 -18.35 2.13
N ASP A 244 15.10 -19.31 1.25
CA ASP A 244 15.98 -19.53 0.09
C ASP A 244 15.92 -18.40 -0.96
N ARG A 245 14.88 -17.59 -0.96
CA ARG A 245 14.74 -16.41 -1.84
C ARG A 245 15.43 -15.16 -1.28
N ILE A 246 15.66 -15.13 0.04
CA ILE A 246 16.12 -13.93 0.76
C ILE A 246 17.51 -14.10 1.41
N THR A 247 18.12 -15.26 1.34
CA THR A 247 19.47 -15.54 1.89
C THR A 247 20.55 -15.65 0.82
#